data_b65504f3a2a20fc537d23b6adbe88945
#
_entry.id   b65504f3a2a20fc537d23b6adbe88945
#
_cell.length_a   1.000
_cell.length_b   1.000
_cell.length_c   1.000
_cell.angle_alpha   90.00
_cell.angle_beta   90.00
_cell.angle_gamma   90.00
#
_symmetry.space_group_name_H-M   'P 1'
#
loop_
_entity.id
_entity.type
_entity.pdbx_description
1 polymer ?
#
loop_
_entity_poly.entity_id
_entity_poly.type
_entity_poly.pdbx_seq_one_letter_code
_entity_poly.pdbx_strand_id
1 'polypeptide(L)'
;MATNSKTEDTAWWTFDAGWNVHVANREALLREADRLLDGRDLSREFMNECVHLFMMTLCSHWGRVPSVELGNTLEAAVREQARMLFAGELSGSAADGYDLRKREDARVWLAGALSRVAGSLADRARLIGAAVEPEAAAIEWAVGRVMVAQFARVAQRV
;
A
#
# COMPACT_ATOMS: atom_id res chain seq x y z
N MET A 1 23.09 18.07 4.05
CA MET A 1 22.31 18.54 3.61
C MET A 1 21.59 18.12 2.43
N ALA A 2 22.16 18.01 1.29
CA ALA A 2 21.45 17.60 0.10
C ALA A 2 20.82 16.22 0.29
N THR A 3 21.45 15.36 1.03
CA THR A 3 20.97 14.02 1.26
C THR A 3 19.66 14.00 2.02
N ASN A 4 19.57 14.83 3.04
CA ASN A 4 18.38 14.90 3.84
C ASN A 4 17.20 15.44 3.04
N SER A 5 17.47 16.44 2.22
CA SER A 5 16.45 17.01 1.36
C SER A 5 15.88 15.97 0.41
N LYS A 6 16.77 15.16 -0.18
CA LYS A 6 16.32 14.13 -1.10
C LYS A 6 15.45 13.09 -0.41
N THR A 7 15.82 12.71 0.80
CA THR A 7 15.05 11.73 1.56
C THR A 7 13.67 12.27 1.88
N GLU A 8 13.59 13.53 2.28
CA GLU A 8 12.32 14.15 2.58
C GLU A 8 11.47 14.32 1.32
N ASP A 9 12.13 14.67 0.21
CA ASP A 9 11.42 14.92 -1.04
C ASP A 9 10.80 13.65 -1.61
N THR A 10 11.34 12.47 -1.26
CA THR A 10 10.79 11.23 -1.80
C THR A 10 9.60 10.73 -1.01
N ALA A 11 9.39 11.24 0.20
CA ALA A 11 8.28 10.77 1.02
C ALA A 11 7.01 11.54 0.65
N TRP A 12 6.08 10.84 -0.01
CA TRP A 12 4.81 11.46 -0.36
C TRP A 12 3.76 11.28 0.72
N TRP A 13 4.04 10.43 1.72
CA TRP A 13 3.07 10.07 2.75
C TRP A 13 3.59 10.42 4.14
N THR A 14 2.65 10.53 5.09
CA THR A 14 2.97 10.67 6.51
C THR A 14 1.89 9.98 7.32
N PHE A 15 2.15 9.76 8.61
CA PHE A 15 1.17 9.19 9.53
C PHE A 15 0.67 10.28 10.46
N ASP A 16 -0.61 10.20 10.83
CA ASP A 16 -1.15 11.06 11.88
C ASP A 16 -1.05 10.34 13.23
N ALA A 17 -1.62 10.94 14.28
CA ALA A 17 -1.56 10.38 15.63
C ALA A 17 -2.27 9.03 15.74
N GLY A 18 -3.22 8.76 14.86
CA GLY A 18 -3.93 7.48 14.81
C GLY A 18 -3.31 6.49 13.83
N TRP A 19 -2.10 6.80 13.33
CA TRP A 19 -1.38 5.95 12.38
C TRP A 19 -2.09 5.79 11.03
N ASN A 20 -2.94 6.74 10.69
CA ASN A 20 -3.55 6.79 9.37
C ASN A 20 -2.58 7.45 8.40
N VAL A 21 -2.52 6.90 7.18
CA VAL A 21 -1.64 7.42 6.14
C VAL A 21 -2.33 8.58 5.41
N HIS A 22 -1.60 9.66 5.24
CA HIS A 22 -2.07 10.84 4.52
C HIS A 22 -1.07 11.24 3.46
N VAL A 23 -1.56 11.89 2.42
CA VAL A 23 -0.68 12.48 1.42
C VAL A 23 -0.07 13.73 2.02
N ALA A 24 1.23 13.67 2.30
CA ALA A 24 1.95 14.78 2.88
C ALA A 24 2.49 15.73 1.82
N ASN A 25 2.76 15.20 0.63
CA ASN A 25 3.37 15.99 -0.45
C ASN A 25 2.83 15.49 -1.77
N ARG A 26 1.90 16.27 -2.33
CA ARG A 26 1.24 15.87 -3.57
C ARG A 26 2.20 15.83 -4.75
N GLU A 27 3.17 16.76 -4.79
CA GLU A 27 4.15 16.74 -5.87
C GLU A 27 5.02 15.48 -5.82
N ALA A 28 5.40 15.06 -4.62
CA ALA A 28 6.15 13.82 -4.46
C ALA A 28 5.33 12.62 -4.89
N LEU A 29 4.03 12.63 -4.58
CA LEU A 29 3.13 11.56 -5.02
C LEU A 29 3.03 11.50 -6.54
N LEU A 30 2.91 12.65 -7.19
CA LEU A 30 2.86 12.70 -8.65
C LEU A 30 4.17 12.25 -9.29
N ARG A 31 5.32 12.61 -8.66
CA ARG A 31 6.61 12.13 -9.14
C ARG A 31 6.72 10.61 -8.99
N GLU A 32 6.18 10.08 -7.91
CA GLU A 32 6.18 8.63 -7.72
C GLU A 32 5.33 7.95 -8.79
N ALA A 33 4.18 8.52 -9.11
CA ALA A 33 3.34 7.99 -10.17
C ALA A 33 4.09 7.99 -11.51
N ASP A 34 4.81 9.08 -11.81
CA ASP A 34 5.64 9.13 -13.02
C ASP A 34 6.71 8.04 -13.03
N ARG A 35 7.37 7.84 -11.89
CA ARG A 35 8.39 6.81 -11.77
C ARG A 35 7.81 5.43 -12.06
N LEU A 36 6.64 5.15 -11.51
CA LEU A 36 5.97 3.87 -11.73
C LEU A 36 5.59 3.69 -13.20
N LEU A 37 5.09 4.74 -13.83
CA LEU A 37 4.71 4.68 -15.24
C LEU A 37 5.92 4.46 -16.14
N ASP A 38 7.09 4.94 -15.75
CA ASP A 38 8.32 4.77 -16.53
C ASP A 38 8.97 3.41 -16.30
N GLY A 39 8.48 2.63 -15.33
CA GLY A 39 9.01 1.31 -15.05
C GLY A 39 8.62 0.30 -16.12
N ARG A 40 9.34 -0.81 -16.16
CA ARG A 40 9.07 -1.86 -17.13
C ARG A 40 7.79 -2.61 -16.86
N ASP A 41 7.41 -2.68 -15.58
CA ASP A 41 6.25 -3.45 -15.16
C ASP A 41 5.53 -2.64 -14.10
N LEU A 42 4.50 -1.93 -14.53
CA LEU A 42 3.76 -1.03 -13.65
C LEU A 42 3.18 -1.78 -12.45
N SER A 43 2.60 -2.94 -12.68
CA SER A 43 1.99 -3.71 -11.61
C SER A 43 3.03 -4.08 -10.55
N ARG A 44 4.19 -4.53 -10.98
CA ARG A 44 5.27 -4.93 -10.08
C ARG A 44 5.79 -3.73 -9.29
N GLU A 45 6.02 -2.61 -9.97
CA GLU A 45 6.51 -1.41 -9.30
C GLU A 45 5.49 -0.89 -8.30
N PHE A 46 4.22 -0.94 -8.68
CA PHE A 46 3.15 -0.53 -7.79
C PHE A 46 3.13 -1.41 -6.53
N MET A 47 3.24 -2.71 -6.70
CA MET A 47 3.26 -3.63 -5.56
C MET A 47 4.47 -3.38 -4.66
N ASN A 48 5.64 -3.09 -5.25
CA ASN A 48 6.83 -2.80 -4.47
C ASN A 48 6.62 -1.60 -3.56
N GLU A 49 5.98 -0.56 -4.09
CA GLU A 49 5.71 0.63 -3.31
C GLU A 49 4.73 0.34 -2.17
N CYS A 50 3.71 -0.45 -2.45
CA CYS A 50 2.74 -0.83 -1.44
C CYS A 50 3.37 -1.68 -0.33
N VAL A 51 4.23 -2.62 -0.70
CA VAL A 51 4.95 -3.43 0.29
C VAL A 51 5.80 -2.54 1.19
N HIS A 52 6.51 -1.59 0.59
CA HIS A 52 7.36 -0.69 1.35
C HIS A 52 6.53 0.08 2.39
N LEU A 53 5.42 0.66 1.96
CA LEU A 53 4.57 1.44 2.86
C LEU A 53 3.96 0.57 3.96
N PHE A 54 3.50 -0.63 3.60
CA PHE A 54 2.96 -1.57 4.58
C PHE A 54 3.98 -1.91 5.64
N MET A 55 5.20 -2.28 5.22
CA MET A 55 6.24 -2.67 6.16
C MET A 55 6.67 -1.50 7.05
N MET A 56 6.75 -0.30 6.48
CA MET A 56 7.09 0.87 7.28
C MET A 56 6.03 1.15 8.35
N THR A 57 4.76 1.04 7.97
CA THR A 57 3.66 1.24 8.91
C THR A 57 3.69 0.18 10.01
N LEU A 58 3.88 -1.07 9.63
CA LEU A 58 3.89 -2.17 10.58
C LEU A 58 5.05 -2.05 11.57
N CYS A 59 6.25 -1.81 11.05
CA CYS A 59 7.43 -1.70 11.90
C CYS A 59 7.33 -0.51 12.84
N SER A 60 6.78 0.60 12.35
CA SER A 60 6.59 1.79 13.18
C SER A 60 5.61 1.51 14.32
N HIS A 61 4.53 0.79 14.02
CA HIS A 61 3.52 0.51 15.03
C HIS A 61 4.02 -0.51 16.05
N TRP A 62 4.75 -1.52 15.59
CA TRP A 62 5.32 -2.52 16.50
C TRP A 62 6.53 -2.00 17.27
N GLY A 63 7.25 -1.04 16.73
CA GLY A 63 8.52 -0.58 17.28
C GLY A 63 9.63 -1.61 17.10
N ARG A 64 9.48 -2.52 16.17
CA ARG A 64 10.47 -3.54 15.86
C ARG A 64 10.27 -4.07 14.45
N VAL A 65 11.26 -4.82 13.98
CA VAL A 65 11.23 -5.43 12.66
C VAL A 65 10.83 -6.90 12.80
N PRO A 66 9.95 -7.42 11.94
CA PRO A 66 9.59 -8.84 11.99
C PRO A 66 10.79 -9.72 11.64
N SER A 67 10.71 -10.99 12.02
CA SER A 67 11.73 -11.96 11.63
C SER A 67 11.78 -12.06 10.11
N VAL A 68 12.90 -12.55 9.58
CA VAL A 68 13.07 -12.68 8.11
C VAL A 68 11.99 -13.58 7.54
N GLU A 69 11.68 -14.68 8.20
CA GLU A 69 10.64 -15.60 7.72
C GLU A 69 9.27 -14.94 7.69
N LEU A 70 8.91 -14.27 8.77
CA LEU A 70 7.63 -13.56 8.83
C LEU A 70 7.61 -12.42 7.83
N GLY A 71 8.71 -11.70 7.70
CA GLY A 71 8.81 -10.62 6.72
C GLY A 71 8.56 -11.10 5.30
N ASN A 72 9.15 -12.23 4.93
CA ASN A 72 8.94 -12.80 3.60
C ASN A 72 7.49 -13.23 3.38
N THR A 73 6.88 -13.82 4.41
CA THR A 73 5.48 -14.24 4.33
C THR A 73 4.57 -13.03 4.18
N LEU A 74 4.82 -11.99 4.97
CA LEU A 74 4.04 -10.76 4.89
C LEU A 74 4.19 -10.10 3.53
N GLU A 75 5.42 -10.05 3.02
CA GLU A 75 5.66 -9.44 1.72
C GLU A 75 4.87 -10.14 0.62
N ALA A 76 4.88 -11.47 0.62
CA ALA A 76 4.13 -12.22 -0.39
C ALA A 76 2.64 -11.96 -0.29
N ALA A 77 2.12 -11.92 0.93
CA ALA A 77 0.70 -11.67 1.15
C ALA A 77 0.31 -10.25 0.74
N VAL A 78 1.16 -9.27 1.06
CA VAL A 78 0.91 -7.88 0.71
C VAL A 78 0.93 -7.70 -0.81
N ARG A 79 1.88 -8.35 -1.49
CA ARG A 79 1.94 -8.27 -2.96
C ARG A 79 0.67 -8.79 -3.59
N GLU A 80 0.17 -9.90 -3.10
CA GLU A 80 -1.06 -10.47 -3.65
C GLU A 80 -2.25 -9.54 -3.37
N GLN A 81 -2.34 -9.00 -2.17
CA GLN A 81 -3.42 -8.09 -1.81
C GLN A 81 -3.34 -6.81 -2.64
N ALA A 82 -2.15 -6.25 -2.79
CA ALA A 82 -1.95 -5.04 -3.59
C ALA A 82 -2.31 -5.28 -5.05
N ARG A 83 -1.98 -6.47 -5.58
CA ARG A 83 -2.31 -6.82 -6.96
C ARG A 83 -3.82 -6.82 -7.16
N MET A 84 -4.54 -7.41 -6.23
CA MET A 84 -6.01 -7.46 -6.30
C MET A 84 -6.62 -6.08 -6.20
N LEU A 85 -6.12 -5.27 -5.28
CA LEU A 85 -6.64 -3.92 -5.10
C LEU A 85 -6.33 -3.03 -6.32
N PHE A 86 -5.15 -3.20 -6.89
CA PHE A 86 -4.78 -2.45 -8.09
C PHE A 86 -5.68 -2.83 -9.27
N ALA A 87 -5.96 -4.12 -9.43
CA ALA A 87 -6.88 -4.57 -10.47
C ALA A 87 -8.26 -3.98 -10.27
N GLY A 88 -8.71 -3.88 -9.02
CA GLY A 88 -9.96 -3.24 -8.69
C GLY A 88 -9.98 -1.75 -9.05
N GLU A 89 -8.87 -1.06 -8.86
CA GLU A 89 -8.76 0.35 -9.24
C GLU A 89 -8.86 0.52 -10.76
N LEU A 90 -8.26 -0.40 -11.51
CA LEU A 90 -8.32 -0.33 -12.97
C LEU A 90 -9.73 -0.56 -13.52
N SER A 91 -10.49 -1.47 -12.89
CA SER A 91 -11.81 -1.84 -13.37
C SER A 91 -12.94 -1.07 -12.69
N GLY A 92 -12.62 -0.29 -11.66
CA GLY A 92 -13.62 0.40 -10.87
C GLY A 92 -13.94 1.78 -11.43
N SER A 93 -14.91 2.43 -10.79
CA SER A 93 -15.39 3.74 -11.21
C SER A 93 -14.31 4.83 -11.02
N ALA A 94 -13.30 4.56 -10.21
CA ALA A 94 -12.25 5.55 -9.99
C ALA A 94 -11.45 5.83 -11.27
N ALA A 95 -11.44 4.89 -12.22
CA ALA A 95 -10.79 5.09 -13.51
C ALA A 95 -11.67 5.83 -14.51
N ASP A 96 -12.96 5.96 -14.21
CA ASP A 96 -13.90 6.64 -15.10
C ASP A 96 -13.53 8.12 -15.20
N GLY A 97 -13.65 8.66 -16.39
CA GLY A 97 -13.32 10.07 -16.61
C GLY A 97 -11.86 10.31 -16.92
N TYR A 98 -11.02 9.28 -16.87
CA TYR A 98 -9.61 9.38 -17.23
C TYR A 98 -9.35 8.60 -18.52
N ASP A 99 -8.56 9.20 -19.39
CA ASP A 99 -8.08 8.50 -20.58
C ASP A 99 -6.67 8.00 -20.27
N LEU A 100 -6.59 6.72 -19.84
CA LEU A 100 -5.34 6.16 -19.37
C LEU A 100 -4.29 6.00 -20.46
N ARG A 101 -4.66 6.25 -21.72
CA ARG A 101 -3.69 6.29 -22.82
C ARG A 101 -2.95 7.63 -22.84
N LYS A 102 -3.48 8.64 -22.16
CA LYS A 102 -2.83 9.94 -22.04
C LYS A 102 -1.99 9.98 -20.79
N ARG A 103 -0.74 10.39 -20.93
CA ARG A 103 0.22 10.37 -19.82
C ARG A 103 -0.28 11.17 -18.63
N GLU A 104 -0.83 12.34 -18.86
CA GLU A 104 -1.28 13.20 -17.78
C GLU A 104 -2.43 12.55 -16.98
N ASP A 105 -3.41 12.00 -17.70
CA ASP A 105 -4.53 11.33 -17.05
C ASP A 105 -4.07 10.10 -16.30
N ALA A 106 -3.18 9.31 -16.92
CA ALA A 106 -2.65 8.11 -16.27
C ALA A 106 -1.91 8.46 -15.00
N ARG A 107 -1.12 9.53 -15.01
CA ARG A 107 -0.37 9.97 -13.84
C ARG A 107 -1.29 10.36 -12.69
N VAL A 108 -2.31 11.16 -12.98
CA VAL A 108 -3.23 11.63 -11.94
C VAL A 108 -4.04 10.46 -11.36
N TRP A 109 -4.54 9.59 -12.25
CA TRP A 109 -5.27 8.41 -11.79
C TRP A 109 -4.39 7.50 -10.95
N LEU A 110 -3.16 7.26 -11.41
CA LEU A 110 -2.24 6.35 -10.70
C LEU A 110 -1.87 6.90 -9.33
N ALA A 111 -1.67 8.21 -9.22
CA ALA A 111 -1.41 8.84 -7.94
C ALA A 111 -2.56 8.58 -6.96
N GLY A 112 -3.79 8.75 -7.42
CA GLY A 112 -4.96 8.48 -6.60
C GLY A 112 -5.07 7.01 -6.21
N ALA A 113 -4.83 6.12 -7.17
CA ALA A 113 -4.88 4.68 -6.91
C ALA A 113 -3.82 4.27 -5.89
N LEU A 114 -2.62 4.80 -6.04
CA LEU A 114 -1.53 4.49 -5.11
C LEU A 114 -1.89 4.93 -3.69
N SER A 115 -2.43 6.13 -3.55
CA SER A 115 -2.82 6.64 -2.25
C SER A 115 -3.90 5.76 -1.60
N ARG A 116 -4.91 5.37 -2.37
CA ARG A 116 -6.02 4.57 -1.84
C ARG A 116 -5.56 3.17 -1.44
N VAL A 117 -4.80 2.52 -2.32
CA VAL A 117 -4.35 1.15 -2.05
C VAL A 117 -3.36 1.14 -0.89
N ALA A 118 -2.42 2.07 -0.89
CA ALA A 118 -1.45 2.16 0.19
C ALA A 118 -2.13 2.44 1.53
N GLY A 119 -3.13 3.33 1.53
CA GLY A 119 -3.88 3.63 2.74
C GLY A 119 -4.61 2.41 3.28
N SER A 120 -5.22 1.64 2.38
CA SER A 120 -5.92 0.42 2.75
C SER A 120 -4.98 -0.60 3.38
N LEU A 121 -3.78 -0.76 2.81
CA LEU A 121 -2.79 -1.68 3.35
C LEU A 121 -2.21 -1.19 4.66
N ALA A 122 -2.03 0.12 4.80
CA ALA A 122 -1.54 0.69 6.05
C ALA A 122 -2.54 0.48 7.19
N ASP A 123 -3.83 0.56 6.91
CA ASP A 123 -4.85 0.25 7.90
C ASP A 123 -4.73 -1.19 8.38
N ARG A 124 -4.45 -2.11 7.47
CA ARG A 124 -4.22 -3.50 7.84
C ARG A 124 -3.00 -3.64 8.72
N ALA A 125 -1.90 -2.96 8.36
CA ALA A 125 -0.68 -3.01 9.15
C ALA A 125 -0.93 -2.48 10.56
N ARG A 126 -1.72 -1.41 10.68
CA ARG A 126 -2.05 -0.85 11.97
C ARG A 126 -2.84 -1.84 12.83
N LEU A 127 -3.82 -2.50 12.23
CA LEU A 127 -4.62 -3.48 12.97
C LEU A 127 -3.78 -4.66 13.42
N ILE A 128 -2.90 -5.15 12.58
CA ILE A 128 -1.99 -6.24 12.93
C ILE A 128 -1.06 -5.80 14.07
N GLY A 129 -0.50 -4.61 13.95
CA GLY A 129 0.43 -4.09 14.95
C GLY A 129 -0.22 -3.83 16.30
N ALA A 130 -1.54 -3.60 16.32
CA ALA A 130 -2.27 -3.36 17.54
C ALA A 130 -2.68 -4.65 18.26
N ALA A 131 -2.48 -5.82 17.64
CA ALA A 131 -2.87 -7.07 18.25
C ALA A 131 -2.02 -7.37 19.48
N VAL A 132 -2.60 -8.11 20.42
CA VAL A 132 -1.91 -8.46 21.67
C VAL A 132 -0.65 -9.28 21.39
N GLU A 133 -0.72 -10.18 20.41
CA GLU A 133 0.41 -10.98 19.94
C GLU A 133 0.74 -10.55 18.51
N PRO A 134 1.55 -9.50 18.33
CA PRO A 134 1.77 -8.95 16.98
C PRO A 134 2.25 -9.98 15.96
N GLU A 135 3.15 -10.87 16.34
CA GLU A 135 3.64 -11.88 15.40
C GLU A 135 2.54 -12.86 15.01
N ALA A 136 1.75 -13.29 15.99
CA ALA A 136 0.66 -14.23 15.72
C ALA A 136 -0.39 -13.59 14.83
N ALA A 137 -0.74 -12.34 15.11
CA ALA A 137 -1.73 -11.61 14.30
C ALA A 137 -1.23 -11.43 12.87
N ALA A 138 0.06 -11.14 12.70
CA ALA A 138 0.65 -10.97 11.39
C ALA A 138 0.66 -12.28 10.61
N ILE A 139 0.98 -13.39 11.28
CA ILE A 139 0.96 -14.71 10.65
C ILE A 139 -0.46 -15.06 10.22
N GLU A 140 -1.41 -14.82 11.11
CA GLU A 140 -2.81 -15.10 10.82
C GLU A 140 -3.27 -14.32 9.59
N TRP A 141 -2.92 -13.04 9.51
CA TRP A 141 -3.30 -12.24 8.34
C TRP A 141 -2.62 -12.75 7.08
N ALA A 142 -1.33 -13.09 7.18
CA ALA A 142 -0.56 -13.55 6.03
C ALA A 142 -1.06 -14.88 5.51
N VAL A 143 -1.31 -15.83 6.41
CA VAL A 143 -1.84 -17.14 6.03
C VAL A 143 -3.26 -16.99 5.53
N GLY A 144 -4.02 -16.11 6.14
CA GLY A 144 -5.42 -15.92 5.85
C GLY A 144 -5.71 -15.03 4.66
N ARG A 145 -4.68 -14.61 3.90
CA ARG A 145 -4.95 -13.77 2.72
C ARG A 145 -5.94 -14.43 1.78
N VAL A 146 -5.93 -15.73 1.74
CA VAL A 146 -6.89 -16.50 0.97
C VAL A 146 -8.29 -16.32 1.54
N MET A 147 -8.38 -16.05 2.82
CA MET A 147 -9.66 -15.90 3.52
C MET A 147 -10.21 -14.48 3.42
N VAL A 148 -9.48 -13.56 2.84
CA VAL A 148 -10.00 -12.20 2.64
C VAL A 148 -11.31 -12.25 1.87
N ALA A 149 -11.37 -13.08 0.84
CA ALA A 149 -12.59 -13.27 0.07
C ALA A 149 -13.70 -13.86 0.92
N GLN A 150 -13.36 -14.73 1.87
CA GLN A 150 -14.34 -15.30 2.77
C GLN A 150 -14.91 -14.28 3.74
N PHE A 151 -14.05 -13.40 4.27
CA PHE A 151 -14.51 -12.31 5.11
C PHE A 151 -15.44 -11.39 4.34
N ALA A 152 -15.11 -11.08 3.12
CA ALA A 152 -15.95 -10.23 2.28
C ALA A 152 -17.31 -10.88 2.06
N ARG A 153 -17.33 -12.20 1.83
CA ARG A 153 -18.60 -12.91 1.67
C ARG A 153 -19.42 -12.93 2.94
N VAL A 154 -18.78 -13.08 4.09
CA VAL A 154 -19.49 -13.05 5.37
C VAL A 154 -20.07 -11.65 5.58
N ALA A 155 -19.31 -10.62 5.31
CA ALA A 155 -19.80 -9.25 5.45
C ALA A 155 -21.00 -8.98 4.54
N GLN A 156 -21.01 -9.57 3.35
CA GLN A 156 -22.12 -9.41 2.42
C GLN A 156 -23.40 -10.11 2.89
N ARG A 157 -23.26 -11.11 3.74
CA ARG A 157 -24.42 -11.81 4.27
C ARG A 157 -25.09 -11.05 5.41
N VAL A 158 -24.39 -10.12 5.98
CA VAL A 158 -24.93 -9.29 7.05
C VAL A 158 -25.58 -8.05 6.47
#